data_1d2bc0b75b7ca7a055655d950daf78d2
#
_entry.id   1d2bc0b75b7ca7a055655d950daf78d2
#
_cell.length_a   1.000
_cell.length_b   1.000
_cell.length_c   1.000
_cell.angle_alpha   90.00
_cell.angle_beta   90.00
_cell.angle_gamma   90.00
#
_symmetry.space_group_name_H-M   'P 1'
#
loop_
_entity.id
_entity.type
_entity.pdbx_description
1 polymer ?
#
loop_
_entity_poly.entity_id
_entity_poly.type
_entity_poly.pdbx_seq_one_letter_code
_entity_poly.pdbx_strand_id
1 'polypeptide(L)'
;MISRLWDKRIPTLLGIGLIAGSVILTSIFIKNQTIFRGSAITIEDPQNITITNVTDTSLVLSYETRTNVASTVSFGKDTNMRFTEIEDIDSEKGAVSPHAIHITTLKNLTANTKYYFVINSGQTTFLKNNVPFEAVTGPSIPTPPLGQLPITGKVILPDGSIPKETVAYLTILGAQTLSTSVRKDGSFTFILGSLRSEDL
;
A
#
# COMPACT_ATOMS: atom_id res chain seq x y z
N MET A 1 -54.56 33.78 -14.14
CA MET A 1 -54.96 32.63 -14.93
C MET A 1 -54.22 31.35 -14.49
N ILE A 2 -53.99 31.16 -13.17
CA ILE A 2 -53.20 30.05 -12.58
C ILE A 2 -54.07 29.15 -11.68
N SER A 3 -55.37 29.49 -11.48
CA SER A 3 -56.20 28.81 -10.46
C SER A 3 -56.97 27.55 -10.96
N ARG A 4 -56.79 27.11 -12.17
CA ARG A 4 -57.57 25.99 -12.75
C ARG A 4 -56.85 24.65 -12.81
N LEU A 5 -55.60 24.54 -12.32
CA LEU A 5 -54.85 23.29 -12.39
C LEU A 5 -55.00 22.41 -11.12
N TRP A 6 -55.60 22.92 -10.02
CA TRP A 6 -55.67 22.22 -8.73
C TRP A 6 -56.96 21.42 -8.53
N ASP A 7 -57.93 21.52 -9.47
CA ASP A 7 -59.23 20.89 -9.30
C ASP A 7 -59.42 19.56 -10.05
N LYS A 8 -58.36 19.06 -10.70
CA LYS A 8 -58.39 17.73 -11.34
C LYS A 8 -57.88 16.67 -10.36
N ARG A 9 -58.79 15.85 -9.85
CA ARG A 9 -58.47 14.65 -9.07
C ARG A 9 -57.53 13.78 -9.91
N ILE A 10 -56.28 13.68 -9.51
CA ILE A 10 -55.32 12.78 -10.14
C ILE A 10 -55.76 11.33 -9.78
N PRO A 11 -56.02 10.48 -10.76
CA PRO A 11 -56.36 9.05 -10.47
C PRO A 11 -55.28 8.47 -9.59
N THR A 12 -55.70 7.80 -8.50
CA THR A 12 -54.78 7.20 -7.49
C THR A 12 -53.71 6.32 -8.12
N LEU A 13 -54.08 5.58 -9.18
CA LEU A 13 -53.13 4.75 -9.94
C LEU A 13 -52.03 5.56 -10.64
N LEU A 14 -52.35 6.77 -11.10
CA LEU A 14 -51.35 7.65 -11.75
C LEU A 14 -50.38 8.25 -10.73
N GLY A 15 -50.89 8.56 -9.52
CA GLY A 15 -50.05 8.99 -8.39
C GLY A 15 -49.09 7.90 -7.91
N ILE A 16 -49.60 6.67 -7.77
CA ILE A 16 -48.78 5.50 -7.37
C ILE A 16 -47.72 5.22 -8.46
N GLY A 17 -48.10 5.29 -9.75
CA GLY A 17 -47.16 5.08 -10.86
C GLY A 17 -46.05 6.12 -10.92
N LEU A 18 -46.33 7.40 -10.61
CA LEU A 18 -45.33 8.47 -10.52
C LEU A 18 -44.35 8.26 -9.35
N ILE A 19 -44.87 7.84 -8.18
CA ILE A 19 -44.02 7.54 -7.01
C ILE A 19 -43.13 6.33 -7.31
N ALA A 20 -43.69 5.25 -7.80
CA ALA A 20 -42.92 4.06 -8.14
C ALA A 20 -41.87 4.34 -9.23
N GLY A 21 -42.22 5.10 -10.26
CA GLY A 21 -41.32 5.53 -11.33
C GLY A 21 -40.17 6.40 -10.80
N SER A 22 -40.44 7.33 -9.88
CA SER A 22 -39.42 8.18 -9.27
C SER A 22 -38.42 7.38 -8.42
N VAL A 23 -38.92 6.40 -7.66
CA VAL A 23 -38.06 5.50 -6.84
C VAL A 23 -37.16 4.64 -7.72
N ILE A 24 -37.71 4.10 -8.82
CA ILE A 24 -36.92 3.30 -9.78
C ILE A 24 -35.86 4.18 -10.46
N LEU A 25 -36.23 5.37 -10.94
CA LEU A 25 -35.28 6.30 -11.56
C LEU A 25 -34.17 6.72 -10.57
N THR A 26 -34.52 7.01 -9.33
CA THR A 26 -33.56 7.38 -8.29
C THR A 26 -32.61 6.20 -7.99
N SER A 27 -33.13 4.97 -7.94
CA SER A 27 -32.32 3.77 -7.71
C SER A 27 -31.33 3.51 -8.86
N ILE A 28 -31.77 3.73 -10.12
CA ILE A 28 -30.90 3.61 -11.30
C ILE A 28 -29.83 4.72 -11.29
N PHE A 29 -30.22 5.93 -10.92
CA PHE A 29 -29.30 7.08 -10.82
C PHE A 29 -28.24 6.86 -9.75
N ILE A 30 -28.61 6.31 -8.59
CA ILE A 30 -27.67 5.99 -7.50
C ILE A 30 -26.73 4.85 -7.90
N LYS A 31 -27.20 3.83 -8.63
CA LYS A 31 -26.34 2.75 -9.15
C LYS A 31 -25.33 3.23 -10.20
N ASN A 32 -25.70 4.23 -11.00
CA ASN A 32 -24.83 4.81 -12.04
C ASN A 32 -24.01 6.01 -11.58
N GLN A 33 -24.22 6.50 -10.37
CA GLN A 33 -23.28 7.42 -9.77
C GLN A 33 -22.04 6.59 -9.37
N THR A 34 -21.06 6.53 -10.25
CA THR A 34 -19.67 6.46 -9.80
C THR A 34 -19.54 7.52 -8.73
N ILE A 35 -19.47 7.07 -7.48
CA ILE A 35 -19.14 7.95 -6.36
C ILE A 35 -17.79 8.55 -6.79
N PHE A 36 -17.80 9.81 -7.19
CA PHE A 36 -16.61 10.63 -7.26
C PHE A 36 -16.13 10.70 -5.80
N ARG A 37 -15.41 9.67 -5.35
CA ARG A 37 -14.51 9.80 -4.24
C ARG A 37 -13.39 10.69 -4.77
N GLY A 38 -13.59 11.99 -4.67
CA GLY A 38 -12.48 12.90 -4.65
C GLY A 38 -11.60 12.39 -3.53
N SER A 39 -10.49 11.74 -3.88
CA SER A 39 -9.47 11.37 -2.91
C SER A 39 -8.88 12.68 -2.40
N ALA A 40 -9.53 13.26 -1.39
CA ALA A 40 -8.81 14.15 -0.51
C ALA A 40 -7.67 13.30 0.03
N ILE A 41 -6.42 13.66 -0.30
CA ILE A 41 -5.24 13.02 0.28
C ILE A 41 -5.42 13.13 1.80
N THR A 42 -5.69 12.00 2.44
CA THR A 42 -5.80 11.95 3.90
C THR A 42 -4.39 12.01 4.48
N ILE A 43 -4.29 12.42 5.73
CA ILE A 43 -3.00 12.45 6.43
C ILE A 43 -2.40 11.05 6.63
N GLU A 44 -3.21 10.02 6.45
CA GLU A 44 -2.86 8.59 6.53
C GLU A 44 -2.49 7.98 5.18
N ASP A 45 -2.60 8.75 4.07
CA ASP A 45 -2.31 8.24 2.73
C ASP A 45 -0.83 7.88 2.58
N PRO A 46 -0.49 6.63 2.20
CA PRO A 46 0.87 6.23 1.89
C PRO A 46 1.42 7.05 0.71
N GLN A 47 2.60 7.63 0.91
CA GLN A 47 3.34 8.39 -0.09
C GLN A 47 4.68 7.71 -0.37
N ASN A 48 5.28 7.97 -1.54
CA ASN A 48 6.60 7.47 -1.91
C ASN A 48 6.73 5.94 -1.76
N ILE A 49 5.67 5.21 -2.16
CA ILE A 49 5.64 3.75 -2.07
C ILE A 49 6.70 3.16 -2.97
N THR A 50 7.64 2.41 -2.39
CA THR A 50 8.78 1.82 -3.09
C THR A 50 8.87 0.33 -2.77
N ILE A 51 9.08 -0.49 -3.81
CA ILE A 51 9.35 -1.92 -3.71
C ILE A 51 10.85 -2.13 -3.91
N THR A 52 11.50 -2.82 -2.99
CA THR A 52 12.95 -3.04 -2.96
C THR A 52 13.27 -4.46 -2.50
N ASN A 53 14.54 -4.84 -2.52
CA ASN A 53 15.04 -6.13 -2.01
C ASN A 53 14.26 -7.33 -2.56
N VAL A 54 13.86 -7.29 -3.83
CA VAL A 54 13.08 -8.37 -4.44
C VAL A 54 13.96 -9.59 -4.64
N THR A 55 13.54 -10.71 -4.05
CA THR A 55 14.17 -12.03 -4.21
C THR A 55 13.17 -13.02 -4.80
N ASP A 56 13.50 -14.29 -4.79
CA ASP A 56 12.58 -15.36 -5.15
C ASP A 56 11.54 -15.67 -4.05
N THR A 57 11.81 -15.29 -2.80
CA THR A 57 10.97 -15.66 -1.65
C THR A 57 10.53 -14.47 -0.79
N SER A 58 10.97 -13.25 -1.13
CA SER A 58 10.63 -12.05 -0.37
C SER A 58 10.72 -10.78 -1.22
N LEU A 59 10.09 -9.73 -0.73
CA LEU A 59 10.29 -8.34 -1.17
C LEU A 59 10.03 -7.40 0.00
N VAL A 60 10.58 -6.19 -0.09
CA VAL A 60 10.37 -5.14 0.91
C VAL A 60 9.53 -4.04 0.31
N LEU A 61 8.50 -3.64 1.05
CA LEU A 61 7.68 -2.47 0.76
C LEU A 61 8.03 -1.37 1.77
N SER A 62 8.29 -0.17 1.29
CA SER A 62 8.50 1.01 2.12
C SER A 62 7.69 2.19 1.62
N TYR A 63 7.21 3.02 2.53
CA TYR A 63 6.43 4.22 2.25
C TYR A 63 6.42 5.14 3.47
N GLU A 64 5.90 6.34 3.30
CA GLU A 64 5.72 7.30 4.38
C GLU A 64 4.28 7.79 4.48
N THR A 65 3.88 8.21 5.68
CA THR A 65 2.62 8.88 5.95
C THR A 65 2.87 10.22 6.64
N ARG A 66 1.94 11.16 6.52
CA ARG A 66 2.10 12.50 7.11
C ARG A 66 1.98 12.51 8.64
N THR A 67 1.38 11.49 9.20
CA THR A 67 1.19 11.31 10.65
C THR A 67 1.53 9.88 11.03
N ASN A 68 1.83 9.67 12.30
CA ASN A 68 2.05 8.31 12.80
C ASN A 68 0.74 7.52 12.74
N VAL A 69 0.73 6.42 12.01
CA VAL A 69 -0.38 5.49 11.89
C VAL A 69 0.10 4.06 12.03
N ALA A 70 -0.77 3.19 12.53
CA ALA A 70 -0.54 1.75 12.51
C ALA A 70 -0.83 1.23 11.10
N SER A 71 0.06 0.41 10.54
CA SER A 71 -0.10 -0.06 9.19
C SER A 71 0.20 -1.55 9.04
N THR A 72 -0.43 -2.17 8.06
CA THR A 72 -0.23 -3.57 7.66
C THR A 72 -0.31 -3.69 6.14
N VAL A 73 0.25 -4.76 5.59
CA VAL A 73 0.15 -5.06 4.16
C VAL A 73 -0.56 -6.38 3.98
N SER A 74 -1.73 -6.35 3.31
CA SER A 74 -2.41 -7.58 2.90
C SER A 74 -1.99 -7.96 1.49
N PHE A 75 -1.67 -9.23 1.24
CA PHE A 75 -1.13 -9.68 -0.04
C PHE A 75 -1.56 -11.10 -0.39
N GLY A 76 -1.39 -11.48 -1.66
CA GLY A 76 -1.71 -12.82 -2.17
C GLY A 76 -1.37 -12.98 -3.65
N LYS A 77 -1.48 -14.22 -4.14
CA LYS A 77 -1.33 -14.54 -5.58
C LYS A 77 -2.56 -14.14 -6.41
N ASP A 78 -3.64 -13.82 -5.73
CA ASP A 78 -4.89 -13.34 -6.30
C ASP A 78 -5.39 -12.12 -5.49
N THR A 79 -6.46 -11.50 -5.97
CA THR A 79 -7.06 -10.31 -5.34
C THR A 79 -7.76 -10.58 -4.00
N ASN A 80 -7.85 -11.83 -3.53
CA ASN A 80 -8.37 -12.16 -2.20
C ASN A 80 -7.37 -11.88 -1.08
N MET A 81 -6.06 -11.73 -1.41
CA MET A 81 -4.99 -11.29 -0.48
C MET A 81 -5.07 -11.94 0.90
N ARG A 82 -4.92 -13.27 0.94
CA ARG A 82 -5.16 -14.10 2.15
C ARG A 82 -4.11 -13.97 3.24
N PHE A 83 -3.01 -13.29 2.96
CA PHE A 83 -1.89 -13.10 3.89
C PHE A 83 -1.83 -11.65 4.33
N THR A 84 -1.35 -11.42 5.54
CA THR A 84 -1.12 -10.07 6.07
C THR A 84 0.20 -10.07 6.82
N GLU A 85 1.04 -9.08 6.53
CA GLU A 85 2.27 -8.81 7.26
C GLU A 85 2.15 -7.47 8.00
N ILE A 86 2.75 -7.43 9.18
CA ILE A 86 2.94 -6.20 9.96
C ILE A 86 4.31 -5.61 9.65
N GLU A 87 4.54 -4.38 10.07
CA GLU A 87 5.82 -3.71 9.88
C GLU A 87 6.97 -4.49 10.55
N ASP A 88 8.17 -4.43 9.96
CA ASP A 88 9.34 -5.15 10.47
C ASP A 88 9.69 -4.76 11.92
N ILE A 89 9.60 -3.46 12.24
CA ILE A 89 9.84 -2.94 13.59
C ILE A 89 8.82 -3.45 14.62
N ASP A 90 7.59 -3.67 14.18
CA ASP A 90 6.50 -4.18 15.02
C ASP A 90 6.61 -5.69 15.19
N SER A 91 7.05 -6.42 14.16
CA SER A 91 7.38 -7.84 14.25
C SER A 91 8.46 -8.12 15.31
N GLU A 92 9.47 -7.26 15.40
CA GLU A 92 10.51 -7.35 16.41
C GLU A 92 10.00 -7.10 17.83
N LYS A 93 9.03 -6.20 17.97
CA LYS A 93 8.42 -5.85 19.27
C LYS A 93 7.28 -6.78 19.68
N GLY A 94 6.68 -7.51 18.73
CA GLY A 94 5.50 -8.33 18.94
C GLY A 94 4.20 -7.52 19.18
N ALA A 95 4.17 -6.24 18.81
CA ALA A 95 3.02 -5.37 19.00
C ALA A 95 2.98 -4.29 17.91
N VAL A 96 1.82 -4.08 17.28
CA VAL A 96 1.60 -3.04 16.29
C VAL A 96 1.62 -1.67 16.96
N SER A 97 2.37 -0.73 16.40
CA SER A 97 2.51 0.65 16.89
C SER A 97 2.44 1.67 15.74
N PRO A 98 2.05 2.94 16.03
CA PRO A 98 1.97 3.95 15.00
C PRO A 98 3.38 4.48 14.62
N HIS A 99 3.64 4.54 13.30
CA HIS A 99 4.86 5.07 12.67
C HIS A 99 4.51 6.05 11.56
N ALA A 100 5.46 6.89 11.15
CA ALA A 100 5.36 7.75 9.97
C ALA A 100 6.18 7.21 8.80
N ILE A 101 7.21 6.41 9.09
CA ILE A 101 8.02 5.70 8.10
C ILE A 101 7.77 4.21 8.26
N HIS A 102 7.35 3.59 7.18
CA HIS A 102 6.86 2.22 7.14
C HIS A 102 7.79 1.33 6.33
N ILE A 103 8.19 0.20 6.88
CA ILE A 103 8.90 -0.88 6.17
C ILE A 103 8.24 -2.20 6.53
N THR A 104 7.84 -2.94 5.50
CA THR A 104 7.23 -4.27 5.64
C THR A 104 7.89 -5.24 4.69
N THR A 105 8.43 -6.32 5.21
CA THR A 105 8.98 -7.42 4.41
C THR A 105 7.91 -8.48 4.19
N LEU A 106 7.47 -8.64 2.94
CA LEU A 106 6.62 -9.76 2.54
C LEU A 106 7.50 -11.00 2.39
N LYS A 107 7.19 -12.06 3.14
CA LYS A 107 8.02 -13.27 3.26
C LYS A 107 7.28 -14.51 2.74
N ASN A 108 8.01 -15.62 2.61
CA ASN A 108 7.45 -16.92 2.18
C ASN A 108 6.76 -16.86 0.81
N LEU A 109 7.27 -16.01 -0.08
CA LEU A 109 6.79 -15.89 -1.44
C LEU A 109 7.28 -17.06 -2.30
N THR A 110 6.67 -17.25 -3.45
CA THR A 110 7.06 -18.24 -4.46
C THR A 110 7.82 -17.54 -5.58
N ALA A 111 8.88 -18.15 -6.07
CA ALA A 111 9.67 -17.63 -7.19
C ALA A 111 8.84 -17.43 -8.48
N ASN A 112 9.25 -16.48 -9.33
CA ASN A 112 8.61 -16.16 -10.61
C ASN A 112 7.09 -15.97 -10.51
N THR A 113 6.62 -15.36 -9.43
CA THR A 113 5.19 -15.29 -9.14
C THR A 113 4.76 -13.83 -8.95
N LYS A 114 3.68 -13.46 -9.63
CA LYS A 114 3.01 -12.16 -9.42
C LYS A 114 2.22 -12.21 -8.12
N TYR A 115 2.38 -11.18 -7.32
CA TYR A 115 1.62 -10.91 -6.11
C TYR A 115 0.86 -9.60 -6.21
N TYR A 116 -0.33 -9.59 -5.65
CA TYR A 116 -1.17 -8.43 -5.45
C TYR A 116 -1.09 -8.03 -3.98
N PHE A 117 -1.08 -6.73 -3.70
CA PHE A 117 -1.09 -6.26 -2.33
C PHE A 117 -1.84 -4.93 -2.18
N VAL A 118 -2.30 -4.68 -0.96
CA VAL A 118 -2.88 -3.41 -0.53
C VAL A 118 -2.25 -2.99 0.78
N ILE A 119 -2.19 -1.69 0.99
CA ILE A 119 -1.69 -1.09 2.24
C ILE A 119 -2.89 -0.72 3.10
N ASN A 120 -2.98 -1.28 4.30
CA ASN A 120 -3.95 -0.88 5.29
C ASN A 120 -3.25 0.11 6.24
N SER A 121 -3.60 1.39 6.17
CA SER A 121 -3.02 2.46 6.96
C SER A 121 -4.13 3.12 7.78
N GLY A 122 -3.99 3.10 9.09
CA GLY A 122 -5.06 3.50 9.99
C GLY A 122 -6.33 2.67 9.78
N GLN A 123 -7.43 3.32 9.42
CA GLN A 123 -8.71 2.65 9.13
C GLN A 123 -9.00 2.52 7.62
N THR A 124 -8.04 2.85 6.77
CA THR A 124 -8.25 2.91 5.32
C THR A 124 -7.35 1.91 4.58
N THR A 125 -7.91 1.28 3.55
CA THR A 125 -7.16 0.42 2.63
C THR A 125 -6.81 1.21 1.38
N PHE A 126 -5.53 1.27 1.04
CA PHE A 126 -5.00 2.02 -0.09
C PHE A 126 -4.70 1.13 -1.28
N LEU A 127 -5.09 1.62 -2.45
CA LEU A 127 -5.02 0.97 -3.75
C LEU A 127 -4.37 1.94 -4.75
N LYS A 128 -3.69 1.43 -5.75
CA LYS A 128 -3.18 2.23 -6.86
C LYS A 128 -4.29 2.43 -7.90
N ASN A 129 -4.85 3.64 -7.98
CA ASN A 129 -5.94 3.95 -8.93
C ASN A 129 -7.14 2.96 -8.81
N ASN A 130 -7.53 2.61 -7.58
CA ASN A 130 -8.61 1.65 -7.26
C ASN A 130 -8.32 0.19 -7.66
N VAL A 131 -7.08 -0.16 -7.96
CA VAL A 131 -6.64 -1.54 -8.15
C VAL A 131 -5.53 -1.88 -7.16
N PRO A 132 -5.37 -3.14 -6.75
CA PRO A 132 -4.25 -3.55 -5.92
C PRO A 132 -2.91 -3.21 -6.57
N PHE A 133 -1.90 -2.96 -5.75
CA PHE A 133 -0.52 -2.92 -6.22
C PHE A 133 -0.09 -4.30 -6.69
N GLU A 134 0.89 -4.34 -7.57
CA GLU A 134 1.45 -5.56 -8.11
C GLU A 134 2.96 -5.60 -7.94
N ALA A 135 3.51 -6.77 -7.66
CA ALA A 135 4.93 -7.06 -7.66
C ALA A 135 5.17 -8.48 -8.17
N VAL A 136 6.33 -8.71 -8.78
CA VAL A 136 6.75 -10.03 -9.25
C VAL A 136 8.02 -10.42 -8.52
N THR A 137 8.07 -11.64 -7.98
CA THR A 137 9.27 -12.20 -7.38
C THR A 137 10.25 -12.67 -8.45
N GLY A 138 11.53 -12.61 -8.15
CA GLY A 138 12.58 -13.09 -9.05
C GLY A 138 12.61 -14.62 -9.20
N PRO A 139 13.43 -15.13 -10.14
CA PRO A 139 13.69 -16.55 -10.28
C PRO A 139 14.50 -17.10 -9.11
N SER A 140 14.34 -18.38 -8.80
CA SER A 140 15.22 -19.06 -7.86
C SER A 140 16.64 -19.11 -8.41
N ILE A 141 17.62 -18.75 -7.58
CA ILE A 141 19.03 -18.89 -7.92
C ILE A 141 19.54 -20.20 -7.30
N PRO A 142 19.95 -21.17 -8.12
CA PRO A 142 20.39 -22.47 -7.61
C PRO A 142 21.73 -22.41 -6.87
N THR A 143 22.52 -21.36 -7.09
CA THR A 143 23.81 -21.17 -6.44
C THR A 143 23.65 -20.28 -5.24
N PRO A 144 24.06 -20.70 -4.02
CA PRO A 144 24.01 -19.83 -2.86
C PRO A 144 24.87 -18.58 -3.07
N PRO A 145 24.46 -17.43 -2.50
CA PRO A 145 25.25 -16.20 -2.63
C PRO A 145 26.67 -16.38 -2.09
N LEU A 146 27.63 -15.71 -2.71
CA LEU A 146 29.09 -15.77 -2.40
C LEU A 146 29.44 -15.16 -1.02
N GLY A 147 28.50 -15.07 -0.12
CA GLY A 147 28.63 -14.44 1.18
C GLY A 147 27.70 -13.24 1.32
N GLN A 148 27.69 -12.64 2.50
CA GLN A 148 26.76 -11.52 2.75
C GLN A 148 27.19 -10.21 2.12
N LEU A 149 28.50 -9.96 1.92
CA LEU A 149 29.08 -8.72 1.38
C LEU A 149 28.39 -7.46 1.95
N PRO A 150 28.52 -7.17 3.26
CA PRO A 150 27.81 -6.06 3.89
C PRO A 150 28.43 -4.72 3.52
N ILE A 151 27.57 -3.73 3.21
CA ILE A 151 27.92 -2.31 3.19
C ILE A 151 27.29 -1.66 4.40
N THR A 152 28.10 -1.08 5.27
CA THR A 152 27.66 -0.40 6.49
C THR A 152 27.88 1.09 6.43
N GLY A 153 27.02 1.84 7.09
CA GLY A 153 27.16 3.29 7.22
C GLY A 153 26.42 3.82 8.44
N LYS A 154 26.47 5.13 8.60
CA LYS A 154 25.78 5.84 9.68
C LYS A 154 25.13 7.12 9.14
N VAL A 155 23.87 7.35 9.51
CA VAL A 155 23.14 8.58 9.24
C VAL A 155 23.24 9.49 10.47
N ILE A 156 23.67 10.72 10.25
CA ILE A 156 23.76 11.78 11.27
C ILE A 156 23.17 13.03 10.63
N LEU A 157 22.26 13.70 11.32
CA LEU A 157 21.67 14.97 10.89
C LEU A 157 22.70 16.10 11.03
N PRO A 158 22.51 17.24 10.34
CA PRO A 158 23.43 18.37 10.39
C PRO A 158 23.68 18.93 11.80
N ASP A 159 22.73 18.76 12.72
CA ASP A 159 22.83 19.14 14.14
C ASP A 159 23.53 18.09 15.01
N GLY A 160 24.02 17.00 14.42
CA GLY A 160 24.68 15.88 15.12
C GLY A 160 23.72 14.85 15.71
N SER A 161 22.42 15.05 15.61
CA SER A 161 21.42 14.10 16.10
C SER A 161 21.23 12.89 15.16
N ILE A 162 20.61 11.84 15.68
CA ILE A 162 20.22 10.66 14.89
C ILE A 162 18.73 10.77 14.54
N PRO A 163 18.33 10.52 13.27
CA PRO A 163 16.93 10.52 12.90
C PRO A 163 16.18 9.39 13.64
N LYS A 164 14.95 9.68 14.08
CA LYS A 164 14.15 8.71 14.88
C LYS A 164 13.68 7.52 14.04
N GLU A 165 13.24 7.79 12.83
CA GLU A 165 12.74 6.79 11.88
C GLU A 165 13.29 7.17 10.50
N THR A 166 13.95 6.23 9.83
CA THR A 166 14.58 6.51 8.53
C THR A 166 14.81 5.21 7.79
N VAL A 167 14.59 5.26 6.49
CA VAL A 167 14.97 4.21 5.53
C VAL A 167 16.19 4.70 4.75
N ALA A 168 17.19 3.89 4.65
CA ALA A 168 18.31 4.09 3.73
C ALA A 168 18.07 3.28 2.45
N TYR A 169 18.34 3.88 1.31
CA TYR A 169 18.27 3.23 0.00
C TYR A 169 19.66 3.19 -0.64
N LEU A 170 19.96 2.07 -1.30
CA LEU A 170 21.17 1.89 -2.09
C LEU A 170 20.78 1.56 -3.52
N THR A 171 21.14 2.43 -4.45
CA THR A 171 20.93 2.24 -5.88
C THR A 171 22.28 1.95 -6.55
N ILE A 172 22.35 0.85 -7.28
CA ILE A 172 23.52 0.43 -8.07
C ILE A 172 23.06 0.28 -9.52
N LEU A 173 23.84 0.81 -10.45
CA LEU A 173 23.51 0.75 -11.88
C LEU A 173 23.36 -0.71 -12.36
N GLY A 174 22.22 -1.00 -13.01
CA GLY A 174 21.88 -2.34 -13.51
C GLY A 174 21.45 -3.33 -12.43
N ALA A 175 21.24 -2.87 -11.19
CA ALA A 175 20.78 -3.69 -10.09
C ALA A 175 19.52 -3.11 -9.44
N GLN A 176 18.77 -3.97 -8.75
CA GLN A 176 17.64 -3.53 -7.96
C GLN A 176 18.07 -2.59 -6.84
N THR A 177 17.22 -1.63 -6.52
CA THR A 177 17.41 -0.82 -5.31
C THR A 177 17.24 -1.68 -4.06
N LEU A 178 18.18 -1.53 -3.14
CA LEU A 178 18.08 -2.11 -1.80
C LEU A 178 17.59 -1.05 -0.81
N SER A 179 16.85 -1.48 0.20
CA SER A 179 16.48 -0.64 1.33
C SER A 179 16.77 -1.33 2.65
N THR A 180 16.98 -0.54 3.68
CA THR A 180 17.16 -1.02 5.06
C THR A 180 16.73 0.04 6.06
N SER A 181 16.21 -0.39 7.21
CA SER A 181 15.93 0.52 8.32
C SER A 181 17.24 1.02 8.94
N VAL A 182 17.27 2.32 9.26
CA VAL A 182 18.35 2.90 10.06
C VAL A 182 18.06 2.61 11.53
N ARG A 183 19.05 2.07 12.23
CA ARG A 183 18.96 1.73 13.66
C ARG A 183 18.92 2.99 14.53
N LYS A 184 18.56 2.82 15.80
CA LYS A 184 18.47 3.92 16.77
C LYS A 184 19.82 4.63 17.03
N ASP A 185 20.94 3.99 16.75
CA ASP A 185 22.30 4.59 16.82
C ASP A 185 22.73 5.27 15.50
N GLY A 186 21.84 5.30 14.51
CA GLY A 186 22.07 5.82 13.17
C GLY A 186 22.73 4.84 12.22
N SER A 187 23.12 3.65 12.67
CA SER A 187 23.78 2.66 11.80
C SER A 187 22.80 2.00 10.84
N PHE A 188 23.30 1.64 9.65
CA PHE A 188 22.58 0.82 8.69
C PHE A 188 23.51 -0.20 8.03
N THR A 189 22.94 -1.25 7.46
CA THR A 189 23.68 -2.31 6.76
C THR A 189 22.88 -2.77 5.55
N PHE A 190 23.47 -2.73 4.37
CA PHE A 190 22.97 -3.40 3.18
C PHE A 190 23.71 -4.73 3.01
N ILE A 191 22.98 -5.77 2.62
CA ILE A 191 23.55 -7.09 2.30
C ILE A 191 23.52 -7.26 0.79
N LEU A 192 24.68 -7.21 0.14
CA LEU A 192 24.79 -7.33 -1.32
C LEU A 192 24.69 -8.78 -1.81
N GLY A 193 24.89 -9.76 -0.93
CA GLY A 193 24.85 -11.18 -1.31
C GLY A 193 23.54 -11.63 -1.96
N SER A 194 22.44 -10.93 -1.72
CA SER A 194 21.13 -11.17 -2.33
C SER A 194 20.75 -10.18 -3.42
N LEU A 195 21.68 -9.30 -3.83
CA LEU A 195 21.41 -8.31 -4.88
C LEU A 195 21.07 -9.01 -6.20
N ARG A 196 20.03 -8.54 -6.86
CA ARG A 196 19.56 -9.01 -8.16
C ARG A 196 19.77 -7.93 -9.22
N SER A 197 19.76 -8.33 -10.48
CA SER A 197 19.66 -7.39 -11.59
C SER A 197 18.33 -6.61 -11.57
N GLU A 198 18.29 -5.47 -12.25
CA GLU A 198 17.10 -4.59 -12.29
C GLU A 198 15.88 -5.29 -12.93
N ASP A 199 16.12 -6.17 -13.88
CA ASP A 199 15.11 -6.94 -14.64
C ASP A 199 14.80 -8.34 -14.05
N LEU A 200 15.36 -8.67 -12.86
CA LEU A 200 15.18 -9.92 -12.09
C LEU A 200 15.77 -11.19 -12.71
#